data_406adfc0e80bd20b1890f9f26df77ec0
#
_entry.id   406adfc0e80bd20b1890f9f26df77ec0
#
_cell.length_a   1.000
_cell.length_b   1.000
_cell.length_c   1.000
_cell.angle_alpha   90.00
_cell.angle_beta   90.00
_cell.angle_gamma   90.00
#
_symmetry.space_group_name_H-M   'P 1'
#
loop_
_entity.id
_entity.type
_entity.pdbx_description
1 polymer ?
#
loop_
_entity_poly.entity_id
_entity_poly.type
_entity_poly.pdbx_seq_one_letter_code
_entity_poly.pdbx_strand_id
1 'polypeptide(L)'
;MAQLSLIRVTPVGFESLGVRSMCTFVETPDVRLLIDPGVALGPRFRLLPHPREYQARNECRARIRSYAAKADVIVVSHYHNDHHTPNYTETVWVGCSPEESAEIYRDKLVLAKDIRNSINFNQRRRGWMFQRFIKRIGSKCEIADGKSFEFGSTKIVLSQPVPHGEENSEMGWVLMTCVRAGEETFLHASDVQGPMSKETIRLILKEKPDVLVLGGPPTYLKGVRVEESSLSRGISNAAKIASVVPIVIFEHHILRSEDWRLEAKPVYDAASESETKVVTAAEYLNQPVTILEARRRVLYREEEPSPEFMKWTELHRDKRRLQSPPI
;
A
#
# COMPACT_ATOMS: atom_id res chain seq x y z
N MET A 1 24.38 -0.44 -10.26
CA MET A 1 22.98 -0.41 -9.83
C MET A 1 22.17 -0.99 -10.97
N ALA A 2 21.35 -2.01 -10.73
CA ALA A 2 20.45 -2.53 -11.75
C ALA A 2 19.41 -1.45 -12.06
N GLN A 3 19.60 -0.73 -13.13
CA GLN A 3 18.60 0.19 -13.67
C GLN A 3 17.72 -0.65 -14.59
N LEU A 4 16.46 -0.86 -14.20
CA LEU A 4 15.49 -1.54 -15.05
C LEU A 4 15.30 -0.72 -16.33
N SER A 5 15.29 -1.39 -17.46
CA SER A 5 15.15 -0.80 -18.81
C SER A 5 13.78 -1.08 -19.41
N LEU A 6 13.19 -2.23 -19.09
CA LEU A 6 11.89 -2.70 -19.57
C LEU A 6 10.76 -2.45 -18.57
N ILE A 7 11.05 -2.47 -17.26
CA ILE A 7 10.06 -2.25 -16.21
C ILE A 7 10.31 -0.90 -15.53
N ARG A 8 9.36 0.01 -15.65
CA ARG A 8 9.39 1.30 -14.96
C ARG A 8 8.44 1.28 -13.77
N VAL A 9 8.98 1.48 -12.56
CA VAL A 9 8.22 1.51 -11.31
C VAL A 9 8.05 2.95 -10.83
N THR A 10 6.82 3.35 -10.55
CA THR A 10 6.50 4.69 -10.03
C THR A 10 5.63 4.57 -8.78
N PRO A 11 6.17 4.80 -7.58
CA PRO A 11 5.38 4.96 -6.35
C PRO A 11 4.40 6.14 -6.48
N VAL A 12 3.10 5.90 -6.26
CA VAL A 12 2.03 6.91 -6.43
C VAL A 12 1.54 7.43 -5.10
N GLY A 13 1.36 6.55 -4.11
CA GLY A 13 0.94 6.89 -2.76
C GLY A 13 1.58 5.95 -1.75
N PHE A 14 2.21 6.52 -0.70
CA PHE A 14 2.93 5.79 0.34
C PHE A 14 3.03 6.61 1.62
N GLU A 15 3.36 5.99 2.75
CA GLU A 15 3.56 6.70 4.02
C GLU A 15 4.66 7.75 3.95
N SER A 16 5.75 7.48 3.26
CA SER A 16 6.82 8.46 3.04
C SER A 16 6.38 9.65 2.16
N LEU A 17 5.25 9.54 1.49
CA LEU A 17 4.58 10.60 0.73
C LEU A 17 3.37 11.19 1.49
N GLY A 18 3.27 10.94 2.78
CA GLY A 18 2.30 11.55 3.71
C GLY A 18 0.97 10.85 3.87
N VAL A 19 0.76 9.63 3.33
CA VAL A 19 -0.55 8.95 3.36
C VAL A 19 -0.40 7.44 3.57
N ARG A 20 -1.43 6.80 4.14
CA ARG A 20 -1.52 5.33 4.12
C ARG A 20 -1.91 4.86 2.73
N SER A 21 -0.99 4.21 2.07
CA SER A 21 -1.16 3.63 0.74
C SER A 21 0.05 2.77 0.39
N MET A 22 -0.06 1.92 -0.62
CA MET A 22 1.05 1.26 -1.32
C MET A 22 0.80 1.31 -2.84
N CYS A 23 0.09 2.35 -3.29
CA CYS A 23 -0.26 2.49 -4.69
C CYS A 23 0.98 2.65 -5.56
N THR A 24 1.15 1.72 -6.49
CA THR A 24 2.31 1.66 -7.38
C THR A 24 1.86 1.54 -8.83
N PHE A 25 2.39 2.38 -9.69
CA PHE A 25 2.21 2.28 -11.13
C PHE A 25 3.42 1.62 -11.77
N VAL A 26 3.18 0.64 -12.64
CA VAL A 26 4.23 -0.15 -13.31
C VAL A 26 3.97 -0.12 -14.81
N GLU A 27 4.98 0.26 -15.57
CA GLU A 27 4.95 0.31 -17.04
C GLU A 27 5.93 -0.72 -17.59
N THR A 28 5.49 -1.44 -18.61
CA THR A 28 6.31 -2.30 -19.45
C THR A 28 6.05 -1.94 -20.91
N PRO A 29 6.81 -2.48 -21.89
CA PRO A 29 6.51 -2.25 -23.30
C PRO A 29 5.11 -2.67 -23.74
N ASP A 30 4.50 -3.65 -23.02
CA ASP A 30 3.27 -4.30 -23.46
C ASP A 30 2.03 -3.89 -22.63
N VAL A 31 2.21 -3.48 -21.37
CA VAL A 31 1.09 -3.24 -20.46
C VAL A 31 1.44 -2.26 -19.34
N ARG A 32 0.49 -1.47 -18.93
CA ARG A 32 0.58 -0.53 -17.78
C ARG A 32 -0.35 -0.98 -16.67
N LEU A 33 0.21 -1.18 -15.49
CA LEU A 33 -0.51 -1.63 -14.31
C LEU A 33 -0.61 -0.52 -13.27
N LEU A 34 -1.74 -0.46 -12.56
CA LEU A 34 -1.86 0.27 -11.31
C LEU A 34 -2.21 -0.72 -10.20
N ILE A 35 -1.28 -0.89 -9.26
CA ILE A 35 -1.40 -1.84 -8.15
C ILE A 35 -1.88 -1.08 -6.92
N ASP A 36 -2.89 -1.64 -6.24
CA ASP A 36 -3.47 -1.14 -5.00
C ASP A 36 -3.85 0.36 -5.04
N PRO A 37 -4.80 0.78 -5.92
CA PRO A 37 -5.20 2.18 -6.07
C PRO A 37 -6.09 2.65 -4.92
N GLY A 38 -5.58 2.58 -3.71
CA GLY A 38 -6.23 3.03 -2.50
C GLY A 38 -5.38 4.03 -1.74
N VAL A 39 -6.05 4.90 -0.98
CA VAL A 39 -5.42 5.80 -0.02
C VAL A 39 -6.36 6.03 1.15
N ALA A 40 -5.83 6.03 2.35
CA ALA A 40 -6.59 6.29 3.55
C ALA A 40 -5.79 7.11 4.57
N LEU A 41 -6.49 7.66 5.52
CA LEU A 41 -5.98 8.16 6.79
C LEU A 41 -6.52 7.29 7.92
N GLY A 42 -5.96 7.37 9.10
CA GLY A 42 -6.42 6.57 10.23
C GLY A 42 -6.41 7.31 11.56
N PRO A 43 -7.18 6.86 12.55
CA PRO A 43 -7.12 7.41 13.90
C PRO A 43 -5.76 7.11 14.52
N ARG A 44 -5.13 8.10 15.12
CA ARG A 44 -3.87 7.97 15.85
C ARG A 44 -3.79 8.98 16.98
N PHE A 45 -3.18 8.60 18.10
CA PHE A 45 -2.95 9.46 19.27
C PHE A 45 -4.24 10.08 19.86
N ARG A 46 -5.41 9.50 19.59
CA ARG A 46 -6.75 10.06 19.88
C ARG A 46 -7.02 11.39 19.16
N LEU A 47 -6.26 11.70 18.13
CA LEU A 47 -6.43 12.87 17.27
C LEU A 47 -7.00 12.45 15.91
N LEU A 48 -7.81 13.31 15.30
CA LEU A 48 -8.12 13.24 13.87
C LEU A 48 -6.87 13.58 13.07
N PRO A 49 -6.79 13.20 11.79
CA PRO A 49 -5.72 13.64 10.92
C PRO A 49 -5.61 15.17 10.90
N HIS A 50 -4.39 15.68 10.83
CA HIS A 50 -4.12 17.11 10.68
C HIS A 50 -4.54 17.62 9.28
N PRO A 51 -4.88 18.92 9.06
CA PRO A 51 -5.19 19.45 7.72
C PRO A 51 -4.18 19.06 6.64
N ARG A 52 -2.89 19.05 6.94
CA ARG A 52 -1.84 18.60 6.02
C ARG A 52 -1.99 17.13 5.59
N GLU A 53 -2.46 16.27 6.46
CA GLU A 53 -2.72 14.86 6.11
C GLU A 53 -3.91 14.75 5.15
N TYR A 54 -4.96 15.56 5.37
CA TYR A 54 -6.10 15.64 4.44
C TYR A 54 -5.70 16.18 3.09
N GLN A 55 -4.86 17.21 3.06
CA GLN A 55 -4.31 17.76 1.81
C GLN A 55 -3.50 16.69 1.07
N ALA A 56 -2.54 16.04 1.74
CA ALA A 56 -1.73 14.97 1.15
C ALA A 56 -2.59 13.82 0.61
N ARG A 57 -3.66 13.42 1.33
CA ARG A 57 -4.64 12.43 0.87
C ARG A 57 -5.32 12.89 -0.42
N ASN A 58 -5.81 14.12 -0.49
CA ASN A 58 -6.51 14.64 -1.66
C ASN A 58 -5.58 14.72 -2.89
N GLU A 59 -4.33 15.14 -2.69
CA GLU A 59 -3.30 15.13 -3.72
C GLU A 59 -2.97 13.71 -4.20
N CYS A 60 -2.83 12.75 -3.25
CA CYS A 60 -2.61 11.35 -3.59
C CYS A 60 -3.78 10.77 -4.40
N ARG A 61 -5.03 11.08 -4.04
CA ARG A 61 -6.21 10.66 -4.81
C ARG A 61 -6.19 11.21 -6.22
N ALA A 62 -5.81 12.48 -6.41
CA ALA A 62 -5.66 13.07 -7.74
C ALA A 62 -4.58 12.35 -8.56
N ARG A 63 -3.44 12.00 -7.95
CA ARG A 63 -2.39 11.19 -8.59
C ARG A 63 -2.90 9.81 -8.97
N ILE A 64 -3.59 9.10 -8.06
CA ILE A 64 -4.17 7.78 -8.33
C ILE A 64 -5.09 7.85 -9.57
N ARG A 65 -6.00 8.83 -9.67
CA ARG A 65 -6.85 9.00 -10.85
C ARG A 65 -6.06 9.25 -12.12
N SER A 66 -5.05 10.10 -12.05
CA SER A 66 -4.17 10.40 -13.19
C SER A 66 -3.44 9.15 -13.73
N TYR A 67 -2.96 8.30 -12.81
CA TYR A 67 -2.31 7.04 -13.20
C TYR A 67 -3.32 5.97 -13.62
N ALA A 68 -4.49 5.91 -12.99
CA ALA A 68 -5.58 5.03 -13.41
C ALA A 68 -6.03 5.31 -14.86
N ALA A 69 -6.09 6.58 -15.25
CA ALA A 69 -6.41 6.96 -16.63
C ALA A 69 -5.41 6.38 -17.66
N LYS A 70 -4.15 6.15 -17.27
CA LYS A 70 -3.11 5.58 -18.12
C LYS A 70 -3.03 4.05 -18.05
N ALA A 71 -3.52 3.44 -16.97
CA ALA A 71 -3.42 2.01 -16.73
C ALA A 71 -4.32 1.20 -17.67
N ASP A 72 -3.86 0.05 -18.09
CA ASP A 72 -4.63 -0.96 -18.83
C ASP A 72 -5.21 -2.01 -17.86
N VAL A 73 -4.45 -2.30 -16.81
CA VAL A 73 -4.78 -3.31 -15.78
C VAL A 73 -4.71 -2.68 -14.39
N ILE A 74 -5.67 -3.02 -13.54
CA ILE A 74 -5.65 -2.65 -12.12
C ILE A 74 -5.57 -3.92 -11.28
N VAL A 75 -4.68 -3.93 -10.30
CA VAL A 75 -4.54 -5.03 -9.33
C VAL A 75 -5.03 -4.56 -7.97
N VAL A 76 -5.86 -5.39 -7.32
CA VAL A 76 -6.30 -5.19 -5.93
C VAL A 76 -5.84 -6.40 -5.12
N SER A 77 -4.77 -6.22 -4.35
CA SER A 77 -4.13 -7.27 -3.56
C SER A 77 -5.01 -7.78 -2.42
N HIS A 78 -5.77 -6.87 -1.81
CA HIS A 78 -6.74 -7.14 -0.74
C HIS A 78 -7.68 -5.94 -0.53
N TYR A 79 -8.65 -6.05 0.39
CA TYR A 79 -9.73 -5.06 0.50
C TYR A 79 -9.62 -4.15 1.73
N HIS A 80 -8.42 -3.73 2.14
CA HIS A 80 -8.25 -2.58 3.01
C HIS A 80 -8.35 -1.29 2.21
N ASN A 81 -8.87 -0.21 2.83
CA ASN A 81 -9.21 1.03 2.11
C ASN A 81 -7.98 1.82 1.64
N ASP A 82 -6.82 1.54 2.18
CA ASP A 82 -5.52 2.06 1.75
C ASP A 82 -4.94 1.28 0.56
N HIS A 83 -5.58 0.17 0.13
CA HIS A 83 -5.19 -0.63 -1.04
C HIS A 83 -6.23 -0.64 -2.17
N HIS A 84 -7.47 -0.21 -1.92
CA HIS A 84 -8.45 -0.02 -2.98
C HIS A 84 -9.35 1.17 -2.71
N THR A 85 -9.84 1.83 -3.75
CA THR A 85 -10.83 2.91 -3.64
C THR A 85 -12.23 2.30 -3.56
N PRO A 86 -12.96 2.47 -2.43
CA PRO A 86 -14.32 1.94 -2.28
C PRO A 86 -15.35 2.78 -3.04
N ASN A 87 -16.50 2.18 -3.35
CA ASN A 87 -17.58 2.74 -4.16
C ASN A 87 -18.71 3.40 -3.35
N TYR A 88 -18.36 4.07 -2.26
CA TYR A 88 -19.30 4.83 -1.44
C TYR A 88 -18.70 6.17 -1.05
N THR A 89 -19.55 7.14 -0.69
CA THR A 89 -19.07 8.44 -0.23
C THR A 89 -18.52 8.32 1.20
N GLU A 90 -17.28 8.71 1.36
CA GLU A 90 -16.59 8.79 2.65
C GLU A 90 -15.62 9.97 2.64
N THR A 91 -15.80 10.92 3.54
CA THR A 91 -15.08 12.20 3.51
C THR A 91 -13.96 12.29 4.54
N VAL A 92 -14.04 11.52 5.63
CA VAL A 92 -13.15 11.65 6.80
C VAL A 92 -11.84 10.90 6.62
N TRP A 93 -11.91 9.61 6.24
CA TRP A 93 -10.75 8.73 6.23
C TRP A 93 -10.21 8.48 4.83
N VAL A 94 -11.09 8.13 3.90
CA VAL A 94 -10.71 7.74 2.53
C VAL A 94 -10.83 8.92 1.56
N GLY A 95 -11.83 9.77 1.75
CA GLY A 95 -12.10 10.92 0.89
C GLY A 95 -12.54 10.52 -0.52
N CYS A 96 -13.44 9.54 -0.64
CA CYS A 96 -13.84 8.98 -1.94
C CYS A 96 -15.33 9.15 -2.22
N SER A 97 -15.70 8.97 -3.49
CA SER A 97 -17.08 8.86 -3.95
C SER A 97 -17.26 7.71 -4.95
N PRO A 98 -18.51 7.29 -5.23
CA PRO A 98 -18.79 6.30 -6.27
C PRO A 98 -18.32 6.71 -7.66
N GLU A 99 -18.44 8.00 -7.99
CA GLU A 99 -18.04 8.58 -9.28
C GLU A 99 -16.53 8.46 -9.45
N GLU A 100 -15.76 8.85 -8.43
CA GLU A 100 -14.32 8.74 -8.42
C GLU A 100 -13.83 7.28 -8.52
N SER A 101 -14.51 6.37 -7.82
CA SER A 101 -14.24 4.94 -7.99
C SER A 101 -14.50 4.48 -9.42
N ALA A 102 -15.57 4.98 -10.06
CA ALA A 102 -15.85 4.64 -11.45
C ALA A 102 -14.77 5.16 -12.40
N GLU A 103 -14.22 6.36 -12.17
CA GLU A 103 -13.11 6.91 -12.96
C GLU A 103 -11.86 6.02 -12.89
N ILE A 104 -11.57 5.45 -11.71
CA ILE A 104 -10.39 4.60 -11.51
C ILE A 104 -10.54 3.25 -12.21
N TYR A 105 -11.71 2.60 -12.11
CA TYR A 105 -11.87 1.20 -12.50
C TYR A 105 -12.58 0.97 -13.85
N ARG A 106 -13.26 1.97 -14.41
CA ARG A 106 -14.01 1.83 -15.66
C ARG A 106 -13.07 1.51 -16.84
N ASP A 107 -13.56 0.62 -17.73
CA ASP A 107 -12.84 0.20 -18.94
C ASP A 107 -11.46 -0.43 -18.68
N LYS A 108 -11.26 -0.99 -17.48
CA LYS A 108 -10.03 -1.68 -17.10
C LYS A 108 -10.26 -3.18 -16.89
N LEU A 109 -9.19 -3.96 -17.09
CA LEU A 109 -9.12 -5.30 -16.53
C LEU A 109 -8.75 -5.20 -15.05
N VAL A 110 -9.62 -5.64 -14.15
CA VAL A 110 -9.37 -5.62 -12.72
C VAL A 110 -9.03 -7.04 -12.26
N LEU A 111 -7.80 -7.23 -11.78
CA LEU A 111 -7.30 -8.46 -11.18
C LEU A 111 -7.42 -8.33 -9.66
N ALA A 112 -8.30 -9.11 -9.05
CA ALA A 112 -8.66 -8.91 -7.66
C ALA A 112 -8.55 -10.19 -6.83
N LYS A 113 -8.27 -10.03 -5.53
CA LYS A 113 -8.29 -11.09 -4.53
C LYS A 113 -9.63 -11.81 -4.48
N ASP A 114 -9.63 -13.15 -4.35
CA ASP A 114 -10.84 -13.93 -4.12
C ASP A 114 -11.53 -13.52 -2.80
N ILE A 115 -12.86 -13.40 -2.86
CA ILE A 115 -13.71 -13.10 -1.71
C ILE A 115 -14.24 -14.35 -0.99
N ARG A 116 -13.90 -15.54 -1.44
CA ARG A 116 -14.42 -16.82 -0.91
C ARG A 116 -13.41 -17.51 -0.02
N ASN A 117 -12.13 -17.52 -0.45
CA ASN A 117 -11.06 -18.29 0.18
C ASN A 117 -9.98 -17.36 0.77
N SER A 118 -9.36 -17.80 1.85
CA SER A 118 -8.26 -17.07 2.51
C SER A 118 -8.58 -15.57 2.65
N ILE A 119 -9.65 -15.27 3.36
CA ILE A 119 -10.15 -13.90 3.55
C ILE A 119 -10.94 -13.80 4.86
N ASN A 120 -10.73 -12.71 5.61
CA ASN A 120 -11.52 -12.44 6.81
C ASN A 120 -12.89 -11.84 6.48
N PHE A 121 -13.79 -11.80 7.47
CA PHE A 121 -15.17 -11.34 7.29
C PHE A 121 -15.25 -9.89 6.78
N ASN A 122 -14.46 -8.99 7.33
CA ASN A 122 -14.50 -7.57 6.95
C ASN A 122 -14.02 -7.33 5.51
N GLN A 123 -12.93 -7.96 5.11
CA GLN A 123 -12.41 -7.89 3.76
C GLN A 123 -13.37 -8.58 2.76
N ARG A 124 -13.97 -9.71 3.14
CA ARG A 124 -14.99 -10.40 2.32
C ARG A 124 -16.16 -9.48 1.99
N ARG A 125 -16.71 -8.79 2.99
CA ARG A 125 -17.82 -7.84 2.79
C ARG A 125 -17.42 -6.70 1.84
N ARG A 126 -16.25 -6.09 2.05
CA ARG A 126 -15.74 -5.02 1.17
C ARG A 126 -15.49 -5.52 -0.24
N GLY A 127 -14.85 -6.67 -0.38
CA GLY A 127 -14.56 -7.28 -1.68
C GLY A 127 -15.84 -7.66 -2.44
N TRP A 128 -16.87 -8.16 -1.75
CA TRP A 128 -18.16 -8.42 -2.38
C TRP A 128 -18.82 -7.13 -2.92
N MET A 129 -18.79 -6.05 -2.13
CA MET A 129 -19.31 -4.74 -2.58
C MET A 129 -18.50 -4.23 -3.77
N PHE A 130 -17.18 -4.36 -3.73
CA PHE A 130 -16.26 -3.97 -4.78
C PHE A 130 -16.51 -4.74 -6.09
N GLN A 131 -16.53 -6.06 -6.05
CA GLN A 131 -16.73 -6.89 -7.25
C GLN A 131 -18.11 -6.65 -7.90
N ARG A 132 -19.17 -6.45 -7.09
CA ARG A 132 -20.48 -6.05 -7.61
C ARG A 132 -20.44 -4.67 -8.29
N PHE A 133 -19.69 -3.75 -7.73
CA PHE A 133 -19.52 -2.42 -8.31
C PHE A 133 -18.77 -2.51 -9.64
N ILE A 134 -17.64 -3.22 -9.72
CA ILE A 134 -16.88 -3.41 -10.96
C ILE A 134 -17.76 -3.98 -12.07
N LYS A 135 -18.56 -5.00 -11.76
CA LYS A 135 -19.54 -5.55 -12.70
C LYS A 135 -20.59 -4.51 -13.14
N ARG A 136 -21.09 -3.70 -12.22
CA ARG A 136 -22.11 -2.67 -12.50
C ARG A 136 -21.61 -1.58 -13.43
N ILE A 137 -20.34 -1.18 -13.35
CA ILE A 137 -19.74 -0.18 -14.26
C ILE A 137 -19.26 -0.79 -15.58
N GLY A 138 -19.52 -2.08 -15.84
CA GLY A 138 -19.18 -2.77 -17.08
C GLY A 138 -17.73 -3.20 -17.22
N SER A 139 -16.91 -3.09 -16.16
CA SER A 139 -15.50 -3.49 -16.20
C SER A 139 -15.32 -4.98 -15.94
N LYS A 140 -14.29 -5.57 -16.55
CA LYS A 140 -13.95 -6.97 -16.38
C LYS A 140 -13.21 -7.16 -15.05
N CYS A 141 -13.74 -8.03 -14.17
CA CYS A 141 -13.10 -8.40 -12.92
C CYS A 141 -12.74 -9.90 -12.96
N GLU A 142 -11.46 -10.21 -12.78
CA GLU A 142 -10.97 -11.59 -12.67
C GLU A 142 -10.40 -11.86 -11.29
N ILE A 143 -10.74 -13.02 -10.74
CA ILE A 143 -10.12 -13.53 -9.51
C ILE A 143 -8.72 -13.98 -9.85
N ALA A 144 -7.74 -13.42 -9.16
CA ALA A 144 -6.34 -13.48 -9.54
C ALA A 144 -5.46 -14.39 -8.64
N ASP A 145 -6.01 -14.93 -7.56
CA ASP A 145 -5.28 -15.77 -6.59
C ASP A 145 -4.53 -16.91 -7.30
N GLY A 146 -3.21 -16.91 -7.24
CA GLY A 146 -2.33 -17.93 -7.83
C GLY A 146 -2.32 -17.99 -9.35
N LYS A 147 -2.79 -16.96 -10.04
CA LYS A 147 -2.85 -16.94 -11.51
C LYS A 147 -1.74 -16.13 -12.14
N SER A 148 -1.51 -16.40 -13.42
CA SER A 148 -0.66 -15.60 -14.29
C SER A 148 -1.44 -15.07 -15.49
N PHE A 149 -1.04 -13.88 -15.96
CA PHE A 149 -1.61 -13.18 -17.10
C PHE A 149 -0.48 -12.75 -18.02
N GLU A 150 -0.66 -12.90 -19.32
CA GLU A 150 0.36 -12.58 -20.31
C GLU A 150 -0.13 -11.45 -21.22
N PHE A 151 0.71 -10.45 -21.42
CA PHE A 151 0.49 -9.29 -22.27
C PHE A 151 1.73 -9.13 -23.14
N GLY A 152 1.65 -9.56 -24.41
CA GLY A 152 2.84 -9.63 -25.27
C GLY A 152 3.95 -10.47 -24.63
N SER A 153 5.09 -9.85 -24.37
CA SER A 153 6.25 -10.48 -23.70
C SER A 153 6.25 -10.29 -22.17
N THR A 154 5.32 -9.48 -21.66
CA THR A 154 5.20 -9.20 -20.22
C THR A 154 4.32 -10.23 -19.53
N LYS A 155 4.79 -10.77 -18.41
CA LYS A 155 4.05 -11.71 -17.56
C LYS A 155 3.78 -11.11 -16.20
N ILE A 156 2.49 -11.11 -15.79
CA ILE A 156 2.03 -10.72 -14.46
C ILE A 156 1.63 -11.99 -13.69
N VAL A 157 2.26 -12.24 -12.55
CA VAL A 157 1.98 -13.40 -11.70
C VAL A 157 1.48 -12.92 -10.35
N LEU A 158 0.26 -13.33 -9.97
CA LEU A 158 -0.28 -13.10 -8.64
C LEU A 158 0.02 -14.33 -7.78
N SER A 159 0.51 -14.12 -6.56
CA SER A 159 0.80 -15.22 -5.64
C SER A 159 -0.47 -15.95 -5.21
N GLN A 160 -0.33 -17.15 -4.67
CA GLN A 160 -1.32 -17.64 -3.72
C GLN A 160 -1.46 -16.64 -2.58
N PRO A 161 -2.63 -16.58 -1.91
CA PRO A 161 -2.81 -15.70 -0.76
C PRO A 161 -1.76 -15.95 0.32
N VAL A 162 -1.05 -14.90 0.73
CA VAL A 162 -0.10 -14.92 1.83
C VAL A 162 -0.66 -14.19 3.04
N PRO A 163 -0.25 -14.51 4.28
CA PRO A 163 -0.73 -13.84 5.48
C PRO A 163 -0.43 -12.34 5.45
N HIS A 164 -1.40 -11.54 5.86
CA HIS A 164 -1.24 -10.13 6.18
C HIS A 164 -0.61 -10.01 7.58
N GLY A 165 0.71 -10.09 7.64
CA GLY A 165 1.48 -10.16 8.88
C GLY A 165 1.74 -11.59 9.36
N GLU A 166 1.27 -11.94 10.56
CA GLU A 166 1.43 -13.27 11.14
C GLU A 166 0.56 -14.33 10.46
N GLU A 167 0.99 -15.61 10.52
CA GLU A 167 0.29 -16.72 9.85
C GLU A 167 -1.16 -16.89 10.31
N ASN A 168 -1.44 -16.58 11.58
CA ASN A 168 -2.77 -16.69 12.18
C ASN A 168 -3.44 -15.32 12.41
N SER A 169 -2.98 -14.29 11.69
CA SER A 169 -3.49 -12.93 11.86
C SER A 169 -4.97 -12.81 11.46
N GLU A 170 -5.76 -12.14 12.30
CA GLU A 170 -7.14 -11.75 11.98
C GLU A 170 -7.22 -10.72 10.86
N MET A 171 -6.08 -10.12 10.46
CA MET A 171 -6.00 -9.14 9.37
C MET A 171 -6.28 -9.75 8.00
N GLY A 172 -6.16 -11.07 7.87
CA GLY A 172 -6.48 -11.82 6.66
C GLY A 172 -5.27 -12.08 5.77
N TRP A 173 -5.49 -12.04 4.46
CA TRP A 173 -4.50 -12.42 3.45
C TRP A 173 -4.42 -11.38 2.35
N VAL A 174 -3.24 -11.29 1.71
CA VAL A 174 -2.94 -10.41 0.58
C VAL A 174 -2.40 -11.20 -0.61
N LEU A 175 -2.47 -10.64 -1.80
CA LEU A 175 -1.76 -11.14 -2.98
C LEU A 175 -0.49 -10.33 -3.20
N MET A 176 0.61 -11.01 -3.50
CA MET A 176 1.79 -10.36 -4.06
C MET A 176 1.66 -10.32 -5.59
N THR A 177 2.18 -9.28 -6.21
CA THR A 177 2.15 -9.09 -7.67
C THR A 177 3.58 -9.06 -8.22
N CYS A 178 3.93 -10.06 -9.02
CA CYS A 178 5.21 -10.15 -9.71
C CYS A 178 5.01 -9.78 -11.18
N VAL A 179 5.82 -8.85 -11.69
CA VAL A 179 5.83 -8.42 -13.09
C VAL A 179 7.19 -8.79 -13.69
N ARG A 180 7.18 -9.48 -14.82
CA ARG A 180 8.39 -9.90 -15.54
C ARG A 180 8.34 -9.41 -16.96
N ALA A 181 9.43 -8.79 -17.42
CA ALA A 181 9.66 -8.37 -18.80
C ALA A 181 11.12 -8.65 -19.17
N GLY A 182 11.35 -9.50 -20.16
CA GLY A 182 12.69 -10.04 -20.41
C GLY A 182 13.27 -10.71 -19.16
N GLU A 183 14.48 -10.33 -18.78
CA GLU A 183 15.16 -10.82 -17.57
C GLU A 183 14.83 -9.99 -16.31
N GLU A 184 14.09 -8.88 -16.45
CA GLU A 184 13.78 -7.99 -15.35
C GLU A 184 12.56 -8.48 -14.55
N THR A 185 12.64 -8.39 -13.24
CA THR A 185 11.56 -8.79 -12.31
C THR A 185 11.28 -7.70 -11.29
N PHE A 186 10.05 -7.23 -11.26
CA PHE A 186 9.51 -6.38 -10.20
C PHE A 186 8.55 -7.17 -9.33
N LEU A 187 8.65 -7.03 -8.01
CA LEU A 187 7.71 -7.63 -7.07
C LEU A 187 7.08 -6.57 -6.16
N HIS A 188 5.78 -6.49 -6.16
CA HIS A 188 5.01 -5.76 -5.15
C HIS A 188 4.50 -6.75 -4.11
N ALA A 189 5.12 -6.79 -2.93
CA ALA A 189 4.75 -7.75 -1.89
C ALA A 189 3.49 -7.35 -1.12
N SER A 190 2.98 -6.13 -1.33
CA SER A 190 1.83 -5.59 -0.60
C SER A 190 2.06 -5.52 0.93
N ASP A 191 1.02 -5.62 1.74
CA ASP A 191 1.07 -5.44 3.19
C ASP A 191 1.36 -6.75 3.93
N VAL A 192 2.57 -7.29 3.70
CA VAL A 192 3.06 -8.54 4.34
C VAL A 192 3.70 -8.32 5.71
N GLN A 193 3.86 -7.06 6.12
CA GLN A 193 4.38 -6.66 7.43
C GLN A 193 5.76 -7.23 7.77
N GLY A 194 6.68 -7.10 6.83
CA GLY A 194 8.08 -7.39 7.10
C GLY A 194 8.80 -8.40 6.20
N PRO A 195 8.32 -9.59 5.78
CA PRO A 195 7.18 -10.38 6.23
C PRO A 195 7.42 -11.10 7.58
N MET A 196 6.36 -11.28 8.35
CA MET A 196 6.44 -12.07 9.60
C MET A 196 6.35 -13.59 9.33
N SER A 197 5.70 -13.99 8.23
CA SER A 197 5.53 -15.40 7.84
C SER A 197 6.78 -15.96 7.17
N LYS A 198 7.16 -17.19 7.58
CA LYS A 198 8.28 -17.92 6.97
C LYS A 198 8.00 -18.32 5.51
N GLU A 199 6.76 -18.64 5.19
CA GLU A 199 6.38 -18.99 3.83
C GLU A 199 6.42 -17.76 2.92
N THR A 200 5.98 -16.60 3.40
CA THR A 200 5.99 -15.36 2.61
C THR A 200 7.42 -14.96 2.23
N ILE A 201 8.39 -14.99 3.17
CA ILE A 201 9.78 -14.69 2.81
C ILE A 201 10.35 -15.69 1.80
N ARG A 202 10.03 -16.97 1.95
CA ARG A 202 10.46 -18.01 0.99
C ARG A 202 9.95 -17.72 -0.43
N LEU A 203 8.69 -17.32 -0.55
CA LEU A 203 8.09 -16.95 -1.83
C LEU A 203 8.75 -15.69 -2.42
N ILE A 204 8.98 -14.63 -1.62
CA ILE A 204 9.66 -13.41 -2.09
C ILE A 204 11.06 -13.74 -2.63
N LEU A 205 11.85 -14.49 -1.88
CA LEU A 205 13.22 -14.85 -2.29
C LEU A 205 13.26 -15.77 -3.52
N LYS A 206 12.24 -16.63 -3.70
CA LYS A 206 12.10 -17.47 -4.89
C LYS A 206 11.89 -16.65 -6.17
N GLU A 207 11.17 -15.54 -6.10
CA GLU A 207 10.90 -14.67 -7.25
C GLU A 207 12.14 -13.92 -7.75
N LYS A 208 13.18 -13.74 -6.91
CA LYS A 208 14.43 -13.04 -7.21
C LYS A 208 14.21 -11.66 -7.86
N PRO A 209 13.44 -10.77 -7.24
CA PRO A 209 13.15 -9.48 -7.85
C PRO A 209 14.38 -8.57 -7.91
N ASP A 210 14.49 -7.76 -8.97
CA ASP A 210 15.47 -6.67 -9.06
C ASP A 210 15.01 -5.45 -8.25
N VAL A 211 13.70 -5.22 -8.23
CA VAL A 211 13.05 -4.17 -7.41
C VAL A 211 11.88 -4.78 -6.65
N LEU A 212 11.85 -4.53 -5.34
CA LEU A 212 10.81 -5.00 -4.44
C LEU A 212 10.14 -3.84 -3.71
N VAL A 213 8.80 -3.76 -3.74
CA VAL A 213 8.01 -2.96 -2.80
C VAL A 213 7.61 -3.85 -1.64
N LEU A 214 8.00 -3.48 -0.42
CA LEU A 214 7.85 -4.31 0.78
C LEU A 214 7.18 -3.52 1.91
N GLY A 215 6.01 -3.97 2.35
CA GLY A 215 5.35 -3.45 3.56
C GLY A 215 6.10 -3.88 4.83
N GLY A 216 6.58 -2.93 5.61
CA GLY A 216 7.29 -3.16 6.85
C GLY A 216 6.37 -3.49 8.04
N PRO A 217 6.90 -3.98 9.17
CA PRO A 217 6.12 -4.37 10.34
C PRO A 217 5.58 -3.15 11.12
N PRO A 218 4.43 -3.30 11.81
CA PRO A 218 3.79 -2.24 12.57
C PRO A 218 4.44 -2.06 13.95
N THR A 219 5.67 -1.60 14.02
CA THR A 219 6.47 -1.43 15.24
C THR A 219 5.79 -0.55 16.28
N TYR A 220 5.01 0.43 15.84
CA TYR A 220 4.21 1.31 16.69
C TYR A 220 3.06 0.59 17.44
N LEU A 221 2.79 -0.68 17.17
CA LEU A 221 1.80 -1.53 17.87
C LEU A 221 2.47 -2.50 18.85
N LYS A 222 3.78 -2.39 19.05
CA LYS A 222 4.56 -3.21 19.99
C LYS A 222 3.90 -3.26 21.36
N GLY A 223 3.67 -4.47 21.87
CA GLY A 223 3.10 -4.70 23.20
C GLY A 223 1.63 -4.32 23.37
N VAL A 224 0.97 -3.80 22.32
CA VAL A 224 -0.46 -3.44 22.35
C VAL A 224 -1.31 -4.40 21.52
N ARG A 225 -0.88 -4.73 20.31
CA ARG A 225 -1.61 -5.62 19.39
C ARG A 225 -0.70 -6.62 18.67
N VAL A 226 0.60 -6.42 18.70
CA VAL A 226 1.57 -7.30 18.03
C VAL A 226 2.66 -7.64 19.03
N GLU A 227 3.00 -8.91 19.12
CA GLU A 227 4.08 -9.39 19.98
C GLU A 227 5.44 -8.90 19.47
N GLU A 228 6.33 -8.61 20.41
CA GLU A 228 7.68 -8.15 20.10
C GLU A 228 8.47 -9.18 19.28
N SER A 229 8.28 -10.46 19.57
CA SER A 229 8.88 -11.59 18.84
C SER A 229 8.49 -11.60 17.36
N SER A 230 7.24 -11.25 17.04
CA SER A 230 6.75 -11.18 15.67
C SER A 230 7.26 -9.97 14.92
N LEU A 231 7.34 -8.81 15.60
CA LEU A 231 7.96 -7.61 15.04
C LEU A 231 9.45 -7.84 14.75
N SER A 232 10.18 -8.42 15.70
CA SER A 232 11.60 -8.76 15.54
C SER A 232 11.82 -9.73 14.38
N ARG A 233 10.94 -10.71 14.21
CA ARG A 233 10.95 -11.64 13.07
C ARG A 233 10.72 -10.91 11.76
N GLY A 234 9.74 -9.99 11.71
CA GLY A 234 9.46 -9.15 10.53
C GLY A 234 10.68 -8.34 10.11
N ILE A 235 11.36 -7.67 11.06
CA ILE A 235 12.60 -6.92 10.81
C ILE A 235 13.72 -7.85 10.36
N SER A 236 13.95 -8.99 11.06
CA SER A 236 14.99 -9.95 10.68
C SER A 236 14.77 -10.52 9.26
N ASN A 237 13.52 -10.81 8.89
CA ASN A 237 13.20 -11.30 7.56
C ASN A 237 13.36 -10.19 6.50
N ALA A 238 12.99 -8.94 6.80
CA ALA A 238 13.26 -7.80 5.93
C ALA A 238 14.77 -7.60 5.71
N ALA A 239 15.60 -7.74 6.76
CA ALA A 239 17.05 -7.66 6.66
C ALA A 239 17.62 -8.76 5.74
N LYS A 240 17.14 -10.01 5.87
CA LYS A 240 17.53 -11.11 4.95
C LYS A 240 17.13 -10.83 3.50
N ILE A 241 15.96 -10.22 3.26
CA ILE A 241 15.54 -9.81 1.92
C ILE A 241 16.46 -8.70 1.41
N ALA A 242 16.72 -7.70 2.24
CA ALA A 242 17.56 -6.55 1.91
C ALA A 242 19.01 -6.94 1.58
N SER A 243 19.53 -8.05 2.14
CA SER A 243 20.88 -8.53 1.83
C SER A 243 21.02 -9.21 0.46
N VAL A 244 19.91 -9.48 -0.26
CA VAL A 244 19.96 -10.22 -1.53
C VAL A 244 19.18 -9.55 -2.68
N VAL A 245 18.22 -8.66 -2.37
CA VAL A 245 17.42 -7.96 -3.37
C VAL A 245 18.10 -6.64 -3.72
N PRO A 246 18.41 -6.38 -4.99
CA PRO A 246 19.17 -5.19 -5.41
C PRO A 246 18.56 -3.87 -4.93
N ILE A 247 17.23 -3.70 -5.04
CA ILE A 247 16.52 -2.50 -4.58
C ILE A 247 15.26 -2.89 -3.81
N VAL A 248 15.19 -2.48 -2.54
CA VAL A 248 13.98 -2.65 -1.70
C VAL A 248 13.38 -1.29 -1.36
N ILE A 249 12.16 -1.04 -1.80
CA ILE A 249 11.34 0.09 -1.36
C ILE A 249 10.62 -0.36 -0.09
N PHE A 250 11.18 0.01 1.08
CA PHE A 250 10.71 -0.45 2.39
C PHE A 250 9.79 0.61 3.01
N GLU A 251 8.50 0.27 3.17
CA GLU A 251 7.43 1.23 3.33
C GLU A 251 6.33 0.79 4.31
N HIS A 252 5.26 1.52 4.31
CA HIS A 252 3.99 1.27 4.97
C HIS A 252 4.10 1.31 6.49
N HIS A 253 3.66 0.31 7.21
CA HIS A 253 3.52 0.31 8.66
C HIS A 253 4.75 0.76 9.45
N ILE A 254 5.94 0.43 8.99
CA ILE A 254 7.20 0.84 9.66
C ILE A 254 7.33 2.37 9.75
N LEU A 255 6.87 3.09 8.73
CA LEU A 255 6.95 4.56 8.65
C LEU A 255 5.88 5.29 9.49
N ARG A 256 5.02 4.56 10.21
CA ARG A 256 4.06 5.14 11.16
C ARG A 256 4.69 5.40 12.55
N SER A 257 6.00 5.25 12.70
CA SER A 257 6.79 5.61 13.87
C SER A 257 7.75 6.75 13.54
N GLU A 258 7.93 7.71 14.45
CA GLU A 258 8.95 8.76 14.28
C GLU A 258 10.36 8.17 14.32
N ASP A 259 10.55 7.10 15.09
CA ASP A 259 11.83 6.40 15.27
C ASP A 259 12.07 5.29 14.22
N TRP A 260 11.32 5.29 13.12
CA TRP A 260 11.35 4.22 12.13
C TRP A 260 12.75 3.88 11.58
N ARG A 261 13.65 4.88 11.46
CA ARG A 261 15.02 4.63 11.01
C ARG A 261 15.82 3.81 12.01
N LEU A 262 15.60 4.04 13.31
CA LEU A 262 16.21 3.26 14.37
C LEU A 262 15.63 1.84 14.39
N GLU A 263 14.31 1.72 14.26
CA GLU A 263 13.59 0.44 14.24
C GLU A 263 13.94 -0.39 12.99
N ALA A 264 14.14 0.25 11.85
CA ALA A 264 14.55 -0.38 10.59
C ALA A 264 16.07 -0.54 10.43
N LYS A 265 16.88 -0.08 11.38
CA LYS A 265 18.35 -0.10 11.30
C LYS A 265 18.93 -1.46 10.84
N PRO A 266 18.48 -2.63 11.35
CA PRO A 266 19.02 -3.92 10.91
C PRO A 266 18.80 -4.19 9.40
N VAL A 267 17.73 -3.61 8.79
CA VAL A 267 17.44 -3.76 7.36
C VAL A 267 18.42 -2.93 6.52
N TYR A 268 18.69 -1.69 6.95
CA TYR A 268 19.65 -0.81 6.30
C TYR A 268 21.09 -1.29 6.45
N ASP A 269 21.47 -1.82 7.64
CA ASP A 269 22.79 -2.39 7.88
C ASP A 269 23.05 -3.59 6.94
N ALA A 270 22.10 -4.52 6.85
CA ALA A 270 22.19 -5.69 5.97
C ALA A 270 22.33 -5.31 4.49
N ALA A 271 21.61 -4.27 4.04
CA ALA A 271 21.75 -3.77 2.68
C ALA A 271 23.13 -3.15 2.43
N SER A 272 23.64 -2.36 3.37
CA SER A 272 24.97 -1.74 3.28
C SER A 272 26.09 -2.78 3.20
N GLU A 273 26.00 -3.84 4.01
CA GLU A 273 26.97 -4.95 4.03
C GLU A 273 26.96 -5.79 2.75
N SER A 274 25.85 -5.78 2.01
CA SER A 274 25.62 -6.60 0.80
C SER A 274 25.64 -5.80 -0.51
N GLU A 275 25.98 -4.51 -0.46
CA GLU A 275 25.98 -3.59 -1.61
C GLU A 275 24.62 -3.48 -2.34
N THR A 276 23.53 -3.77 -1.61
CA THR A 276 22.14 -3.58 -2.07
C THR A 276 21.60 -2.23 -1.59
N LYS A 277 20.37 -1.88 -1.96
CA LYS A 277 19.80 -0.59 -1.62
C LYS A 277 18.42 -0.73 -0.98
N VAL A 278 18.27 -0.16 0.22
CA VAL A 278 16.97 0.04 0.88
C VAL A 278 16.63 1.52 0.86
N VAL A 279 15.44 1.85 0.39
CA VAL A 279 14.93 3.23 0.30
C VAL A 279 13.45 3.27 0.66
N THR A 280 12.95 4.44 1.05
CA THR A 280 11.51 4.72 1.05
C THR A 280 11.02 5.06 -0.37
N ALA A 281 9.70 5.09 -0.58
CA ALA A 281 9.13 5.50 -1.86
C ALA A 281 9.50 6.96 -2.21
N ALA A 282 9.54 7.85 -1.22
CA ALA A 282 9.98 9.23 -1.42
C ALA A 282 11.45 9.29 -1.86
N GLU A 283 12.35 8.55 -1.19
CA GLU A 283 13.77 8.50 -1.57
C GLU A 283 13.98 7.86 -2.95
N TYR A 284 13.19 6.83 -3.30
CA TYR A 284 13.19 6.24 -4.64
C TYR A 284 12.83 7.26 -5.74
N LEU A 285 11.92 8.20 -5.42
CA LEU A 285 11.51 9.29 -6.30
C LEU A 285 12.42 10.54 -6.20
N ASN A 286 13.49 10.51 -5.41
CA ASN A 286 14.32 11.67 -5.06
C ASN A 286 13.52 12.83 -4.46
N GLN A 287 12.54 12.51 -3.60
CA GLN A 287 11.70 13.47 -2.88
C GLN A 287 11.98 13.42 -1.37
N PRO A 288 11.68 14.47 -0.62
CA PRO A 288 11.80 14.46 0.84
C PRO A 288 10.79 13.49 1.46
N VAL A 289 11.25 12.75 2.47
CA VAL A 289 10.40 11.85 3.26
C VAL A 289 9.45 12.63 4.14
N THR A 290 8.15 12.40 3.99
CA THR A 290 7.08 13.15 4.68
C THR A 290 6.15 12.18 5.42
N ILE A 291 6.48 11.84 6.68
CA ILE A 291 5.72 10.89 7.53
C ILE A 291 4.67 11.61 8.39
N LEU A 292 3.62 12.17 7.77
CA LEU A 292 2.66 13.05 8.45
C LEU A 292 1.94 12.38 9.62
N GLU A 293 1.46 11.14 9.45
CA GLU A 293 0.75 10.43 10.51
C GLU A 293 1.64 10.18 11.75
N ALA A 294 2.89 9.79 11.55
CA ALA A 294 3.84 9.59 12.65
C ALA A 294 4.02 10.90 13.43
N ARG A 295 4.14 12.01 12.71
CA ARG A 295 4.36 13.34 13.26
C ARG A 295 3.10 14.12 13.63
N ARG A 296 1.92 13.51 13.61
CA ARG A 296 0.63 14.21 13.84
C ARG A 296 0.61 15.06 15.12
N ARG A 297 1.15 14.57 16.24
CA ARG A 297 1.24 15.33 17.50
C ARG A 297 2.13 16.57 17.36
N VAL A 298 3.19 16.46 16.60
CA VAL A 298 4.11 17.57 16.30
C VAL A 298 3.40 18.58 15.42
N LEU A 299 2.72 18.14 14.36
CA LEU A 299 1.97 19.00 13.46
C LEU A 299 0.94 19.85 14.21
N TYR A 300 0.13 19.24 15.11
CA TYR A 300 -0.84 19.98 15.91
C TYR A 300 -0.23 20.99 16.88
N ARG A 301 1.05 20.87 17.23
CA ARG A 301 1.77 21.83 18.08
C ARG A 301 2.46 22.94 17.29
N GLU A 302 2.98 22.61 16.12
CA GLU A 302 3.79 23.53 15.31
C GLU A 302 2.96 24.32 14.28
N GLU A 303 1.85 23.73 13.83
CA GLU A 303 0.95 24.28 12.82
C GLU A 303 -0.48 24.19 13.33
N GLU A 304 -0.94 25.21 14.07
CA GLU A 304 -2.30 25.20 14.64
C GLU A 304 -3.36 25.18 13.51
N PRO A 305 -4.28 24.20 13.51
CA PRO A 305 -5.36 24.16 12.53
C PRO A 305 -6.32 25.35 12.65
N SER A 306 -7.00 25.69 11.56
CA SER A 306 -7.97 26.80 11.56
C SER A 306 -9.10 26.57 12.58
N PRO A 307 -9.71 27.66 13.11
CA PRO A 307 -10.86 27.54 14.04
C PRO A 307 -12.04 26.75 13.43
N GLU A 308 -12.26 26.85 12.12
CA GLU A 308 -13.28 26.12 11.38
C GLU A 308 -12.98 24.60 11.40
N PHE A 309 -11.72 24.22 11.19
CA PHE A 309 -11.31 22.83 11.27
C PHE A 309 -11.48 22.31 12.71
N MET A 310 -11.09 23.05 13.71
CA MET A 310 -11.25 22.64 15.12
C MET A 310 -12.71 22.44 15.47
N LYS A 311 -13.63 23.35 15.10
CA LYS A 311 -15.08 23.17 15.25
C LYS A 311 -15.60 21.91 14.52
N TRP A 312 -15.08 21.63 13.32
CA TRP A 312 -15.44 20.41 12.58
C TRP A 312 -14.99 19.14 13.33
N THR A 313 -13.84 19.15 13.99
CA THR A 313 -13.37 17.99 14.78
C THR A 313 -14.25 17.66 15.98
N GLU A 314 -14.96 18.65 16.53
CA GLU A 314 -15.88 18.51 17.67
C GLU A 314 -17.26 17.97 17.26
N LEU A 315 -17.58 17.97 15.96
CA LEU A 315 -18.85 17.44 15.47
C LEU A 315 -19.01 15.96 15.84
N HIS A 316 -20.25 15.56 16.16
CA HIS A 316 -20.58 14.14 16.31
C HIS A 316 -20.20 13.37 15.03
N ARG A 317 -19.73 12.14 15.19
CA ARG A 317 -19.23 11.27 14.09
C ARG A 317 -20.17 11.26 12.88
N ASP A 318 -21.49 11.17 13.08
CA ASP A 318 -22.45 11.07 11.97
C ASP A 318 -22.58 12.39 11.18
N LYS A 319 -22.51 13.53 11.88
CA LYS A 319 -22.49 14.85 11.21
C LYS A 319 -21.21 15.07 10.45
N ARG A 320 -20.07 14.70 11.04
CA ARG A 320 -18.74 14.83 10.41
C ARG A 320 -18.61 14.02 9.13
N ARG A 321 -19.26 12.85 9.03
CA ARG A 321 -19.27 12.03 7.82
C ARG A 321 -20.00 12.67 6.62
N LEU A 322 -20.88 13.64 6.88
CA LEU A 322 -21.63 14.36 5.85
C LEU A 322 -20.94 15.64 5.38
N GLN A 323 -19.83 16.01 6.01
CA GLN A 323 -19.10 17.25 5.74
C GLN A 323 -17.63 16.95 5.52
N SER A 324 -17.08 17.38 4.39
CA SER A 324 -15.64 17.33 4.18
C SER A 324 -14.90 18.16 5.21
N PRO A 325 -13.69 17.75 5.65
CA PRO A 325 -12.87 18.58 6.51
C PRO A 325 -12.56 19.92 5.83
N PRO A 326 -12.73 21.03 6.53
CA PRO A 326 -12.34 22.35 6.01
C PRO A 326 -10.82 22.49 6.07
N ILE A 327 -10.15 22.40 4.90
CA ILE A 327 -8.68 22.42 4.74
C ILE A 327 -8.26 23.44 3.70
#